data_39deb591a93149a4c603eb345d739da0
#
_entry.id   39deb591a93149a4c603eb345d739da0
#
_cell.length_a   1.000
_cell.length_b   1.000
_cell.length_c   1.000
_cell.angle_alpha   90.00
_cell.angle_beta   90.00
_cell.angle_gamma   90.00
#
_symmetry.space_group_name_H-M   'P 1'
#
loop_
_entity.id
_entity.type
_entity.pdbx_description
1 polymer ?
#
loop_
_entity_poly.entity_id
_entity_poly.type
_entity_poly.pdbx_seq_one_letter_code
_entity_poly.pdbx_strand_id
1 'polypeptide(L)'
;MLGAKVRKILKTCMEIDIFSYLCSIFYIDMKEFVISEAKAETAVLVGLITQEQDEAKTKEYLDELEFLADTAGAVTVKRFTQKVQGPSQVTYVGKGKLEEISQYIKQCQDEYDEWLDNARRYGGTEEWGYENTSSAKSNLAPSHPRTPEPPQPIGMVIFDDELSAKQMRNIEAELKVKILDRTSLILDIFAMRAQTAEAKTQVELAQYRYMLPRLQRLWTHLERQGGGSGSGGGKGSVGLRGPGETQLEMDQRIIRQRISLLKERLVDIDKQKTTQRKNRGRLIRVALVGYTNVGKSTMMNLLAKSDVFAENKLFATLDTTVRKMVIDNLPFLLADTVGFIRKLPTDLVDSFKSTLDEVREADMLVHVVDISHPDFEEQIKVVEKTLADLGCADKPAMLVFNKIDAYTWVEKDSDDLTPLTKENLTLDDLKKTWMARTGENQHYLECLFISAKQKENIDTLRETLYKRVRELHVQKYPYNDFLYTVEE
;
A
#
# COMPACT_ATOMS: atom_id res chain seq x y z
N MET A 1 -30.72 37.97 -6.18
CA MET A 1 -30.20 36.87 -5.36
C MET A 1 -30.53 35.46 -5.89
N LEU A 2 -31.63 35.25 -6.61
CA LEU A 2 -31.99 33.93 -7.20
C LEU A 2 -31.03 33.48 -8.33
N GLY A 3 -30.58 34.40 -9.19
CA GLY A 3 -29.72 34.06 -10.33
C GLY A 3 -28.31 33.55 -9.99
N ALA A 4 -27.75 33.94 -8.83
CA ALA A 4 -26.45 33.46 -8.38
C ALA A 4 -26.51 32.02 -7.79
N LYS A 5 -27.61 31.68 -7.10
CA LYS A 5 -27.87 30.33 -6.62
C LYS A 5 -28.15 29.36 -7.77
N VAL A 6 -28.90 29.73 -8.76
CA VAL A 6 -29.18 28.93 -9.95
C VAL A 6 -27.90 28.69 -10.77
N ARG A 7 -27.06 29.68 -10.95
CA ARG A 7 -25.74 29.49 -11.62
C ARG A 7 -24.81 28.58 -10.83
N LYS A 8 -24.86 28.62 -9.49
CA LYS A 8 -24.05 27.75 -8.64
C LYS A 8 -24.55 26.30 -8.69
N ILE A 9 -25.87 26.10 -8.70
CA ILE A 9 -26.51 24.77 -8.85
C ILE A 9 -26.25 24.19 -10.25
N LEU A 10 -26.41 24.99 -11.31
CA LEU A 10 -26.09 24.58 -12.69
C LEU A 10 -24.62 24.25 -12.89
N LYS A 11 -23.71 24.99 -12.25
CA LYS A 11 -22.26 24.70 -12.30
C LYS A 11 -21.96 23.40 -11.56
N THR A 12 -22.59 23.14 -10.42
CA THR A 12 -22.44 21.88 -9.65
C THR A 12 -23.08 20.70 -10.39
N CYS A 13 -24.23 20.87 -11.05
CA CYS A 13 -24.84 19.83 -11.89
C CYS A 13 -24.01 19.54 -13.16
N MET A 14 -23.46 20.57 -13.82
CA MET A 14 -22.54 20.35 -14.95
C MET A 14 -21.23 19.67 -14.53
N GLU A 15 -20.71 19.97 -13.34
CA GLU A 15 -19.52 19.28 -12.79
C GLU A 15 -19.83 17.82 -12.44
N ILE A 16 -21.05 17.52 -11.98
CA ILE A 16 -21.54 16.15 -11.73
C ILE A 16 -21.79 15.39 -13.04
N ASP A 17 -22.34 16.05 -14.07
CA ASP A 17 -22.58 15.42 -15.38
C ASP A 17 -21.29 15.15 -16.14
N ILE A 18 -20.31 16.06 -16.08
CA ILE A 18 -18.97 15.87 -16.67
C ILE A 18 -18.20 14.80 -15.89
N PHE A 19 -18.32 14.77 -14.57
CA PHE A 19 -17.74 13.73 -13.73
C PHE A 19 -18.43 12.37 -13.98
N SER A 20 -19.75 12.34 -14.09
CA SER A 20 -20.51 11.12 -14.45
C SER A 20 -20.20 10.67 -15.88
N TYR A 21 -20.02 11.58 -16.83
CA TYR A 21 -19.65 11.25 -18.20
C TYR A 21 -18.19 10.84 -18.34
N LEU A 22 -17.26 11.50 -17.67
CA LEU A 22 -15.86 11.05 -17.54
C LEU A 22 -15.77 9.76 -16.74
N CYS A 23 -16.52 9.61 -15.66
CA CYS A 23 -16.66 8.32 -14.98
C CYS A 23 -17.31 7.28 -15.88
N SER A 24 -18.25 7.57 -16.77
CA SER A 24 -18.83 6.57 -17.68
C SER A 24 -17.87 6.17 -18.81
N ILE A 25 -17.06 7.08 -19.30
CA ILE A 25 -16.00 6.79 -20.27
C ILE A 25 -14.80 6.12 -19.58
N PHE A 26 -14.41 6.59 -18.41
CA PHE A 26 -13.36 6.01 -17.57
C PHE A 26 -13.90 4.92 -16.63
N TYR A 27 -15.19 4.88 -16.31
CA TYR A 27 -15.80 3.87 -15.47
C TYR A 27 -16.02 2.55 -16.20
N ILE A 28 -16.01 2.55 -17.51
CA ILE A 28 -15.87 1.29 -18.27
C ILE A 28 -14.47 0.72 -18.03
N ASP A 29 -13.41 1.55 -18.02
CA ASP A 29 -12.05 1.13 -17.70
C ASP A 29 -11.73 1.14 -16.18
N MET A 30 -12.33 2.04 -15.39
CA MET A 30 -12.10 2.14 -13.93
C MET A 30 -13.00 1.25 -13.07
N LYS A 31 -14.13 0.73 -13.58
CA LYS A 31 -14.81 -0.40 -12.92
C LYS A 31 -13.93 -1.64 -12.84
N GLU A 32 -12.92 -1.70 -13.71
CA GLU A 32 -11.93 -2.76 -13.69
C GLU A 32 -10.86 -2.60 -12.60
N PHE A 33 -10.75 -1.42 -11.96
CA PHE A 33 -9.79 -1.17 -10.87
C PHE A 33 -10.35 -1.39 -9.45
N VAL A 34 -11.67 -1.49 -9.30
CA VAL A 34 -12.27 -1.80 -8.02
C VAL A 34 -12.47 -3.31 -7.94
N ILE A 35 -11.74 -3.96 -7.05
CA ILE A 35 -11.96 -5.35 -6.70
C ILE A 35 -13.38 -5.47 -6.16
N SER A 36 -14.22 -6.22 -6.86
CA SER A 36 -15.64 -6.39 -6.50
C SER A 36 -15.76 -7.05 -5.13
N GLU A 37 -16.51 -6.44 -4.21
CA GLU A 37 -16.78 -7.00 -2.87
C GLU A 37 -17.48 -8.37 -2.89
N ALA A 38 -17.98 -8.84 -4.03
CA ALA A 38 -18.80 -10.04 -4.14
C ALA A 38 -18.04 -11.36 -4.35
N LYS A 39 -16.82 -11.33 -4.92
CA LYS A 39 -15.92 -12.51 -5.05
C LYS A 39 -14.49 -12.04 -5.11
N ALA A 40 -13.59 -12.69 -4.35
CA ALA A 40 -12.17 -12.45 -4.43
C ALA A 40 -11.68 -12.70 -5.87
N GLU A 41 -11.06 -11.70 -6.51
CA GLU A 41 -10.52 -11.84 -7.86
C GLU A 41 -9.23 -12.65 -7.83
N THR A 42 -9.08 -13.59 -8.74
CA THR A 42 -7.88 -14.40 -8.84
C THR A 42 -6.76 -13.67 -9.54
N ALA A 43 -5.56 -13.76 -9.00
CA ALA A 43 -4.38 -13.07 -9.50
C ALA A 43 -3.23 -14.03 -9.81
N VAL A 44 -2.47 -13.67 -10.84
CA VAL A 44 -1.18 -14.26 -11.16
C VAL A 44 -0.09 -13.23 -10.91
N LEU A 45 0.97 -13.60 -10.21
CA LEU A 45 2.10 -12.72 -9.90
C LEU A 45 3.26 -12.98 -10.85
N VAL A 46 3.93 -11.89 -11.27
CA VAL A 46 5.07 -11.96 -12.20
C VAL A 46 6.25 -11.17 -11.65
N GLY A 47 7.40 -11.83 -11.50
CA GLY A 47 8.65 -11.24 -11.04
C GLY A 47 9.84 -11.57 -11.97
N LEU A 48 10.87 -10.72 -11.93
CA LEU A 48 12.12 -10.94 -12.67
C LEU A 48 13.27 -11.30 -11.73
N ILE A 49 14.09 -12.25 -12.16
CA ILE A 49 15.37 -12.57 -11.53
C ILE A 49 16.44 -11.88 -12.36
N THR A 50 17.22 -10.99 -11.73
CA THR A 50 18.27 -10.20 -12.37
C THR A 50 19.61 -10.39 -11.65
N GLN A 51 20.67 -9.74 -12.12
CA GLN A 51 21.96 -9.79 -11.44
C GLN A 51 21.93 -9.09 -10.04
N GLU A 52 21.05 -8.09 -9.87
CA GLU A 52 20.90 -7.36 -8.62
C GLU A 52 19.88 -8.02 -7.67
N GLN A 53 18.98 -8.84 -8.22
CA GLN A 53 17.88 -9.51 -7.55
C GLN A 53 17.94 -11.01 -7.85
N ASP A 54 18.58 -11.76 -6.97
CA ASP A 54 18.70 -13.20 -7.07
C ASP A 54 17.36 -13.93 -6.87
N GLU A 55 17.36 -15.25 -6.97
CA GLU A 55 16.15 -16.07 -6.86
C GLU A 55 15.53 -16.01 -5.46
N ALA A 56 16.36 -15.97 -4.40
CA ALA A 56 15.89 -15.88 -3.02
C ALA A 56 15.18 -14.54 -2.78
N LYS A 57 15.80 -13.43 -3.17
CA LYS A 57 15.19 -12.10 -3.09
C LYS A 57 13.94 -11.96 -3.95
N THR A 58 13.93 -12.57 -5.14
CA THR A 58 12.75 -12.52 -6.00
C THR A 58 11.58 -13.26 -5.34
N LYS A 59 11.85 -14.38 -4.65
CA LYS A 59 10.84 -15.10 -3.89
C LYS A 59 10.24 -14.23 -2.79
N GLU A 60 11.08 -13.60 -1.96
CA GLU A 60 10.63 -12.68 -0.90
C GLU A 60 9.84 -11.50 -1.45
N TYR A 61 10.26 -10.97 -2.59
CA TYR A 61 9.56 -9.88 -3.25
C TYR A 61 8.18 -10.29 -3.76
N LEU A 62 8.04 -11.51 -4.25
CA LEU A 62 6.76 -12.09 -4.62
C LEU A 62 5.91 -12.44 -3.40
N ASP A 63 6.50 -12.85 -2.27
CA ASP A 63 5.79 -13.05 -1.00
C ASP A 63 5.18 -11.73 -0.51
N GLU A 64 5.94 -10.62 -0.59
CA GLU A 64 5.44 -9.29 -0.26
C GLU A 64 4.34 -8.84 -1.24
N LEU A 65 4.50 -9.09 -2.55
CA LEU A 65 3.50 -8.76 -3.58
C LEU A 65 2.21 -9.55 -3.38
N GLU A 66 2.31 -10.83 -3.01
CA GLU A 66 1.16 -11.65 -2.66
C GLU A 66 0.41 -11.09 -1.45
N PHE A 67 1.14 -10.67 -0.41
CA PHE A 67 0.51 -10.05 0.75
C PHE A 67 -0.14 -8.69 0.41
N LEU A 68 0.41 -7.92 -0.55
CA LEU A 68 -0.26 -6.74 -1.12
C LEU A 68 -1.55 -7.12 -1.83
N ALA A 69 -1.51 -8.15 -2.69
CA ALA A 69 -2.66 -8.64 -3.43
C ALA A 69 -3.79 -9.12 -2.48
N ASP A 70 -3.44 -9.89 -1.45
CA ASP A 70 -4.38 -10.32 -0.39
C ASP A 70 -4.98 -9.12 0.36
N THR A 71 -4.16 -8.12 0.69
CA THR A 71 -4.64 -6.88 1.32
C THR A 71 -5.65 -6.13 0.43
N ALA A 72 -5.47 -6.21 -0.89
CA ALA A 72 -6.40 -5.66 -1.88
C ALA A 72 -7.62 -6.56 -2.13
N GLY A 73 -7.68 -7.76 -1.54
CA GLY A 73 -8.77 -8.71 -1.68
C GLY A 73 -8.64 -9.65 -2.87
N ALA A 74 -7.45 -9.75 -3.49
CA ALA A 74 -7.17 -10.69 -4.56
C ALA A 74 -6.54 -11.98 -4.03
N VAL A 75 -6.86 -13.12 -4.64
CA VAL A 75 -6.28 -14.43 -4.29
C VAL A 75 -5.22 -14.81 -5.30
N THR A 76 -4.00 -15.01 -4.86
CA THR A 76 -2.90 -15.45 -5.72
C THR A 76 -3.02 -16.94 -6.03
N VAL A 77 -3.10 -17.27 -7.33
CA VAL A 77 -3.19 -18.66 -7.80
C VAL A 77 -1.83 -19.20 -8.22
N LYS A 78 -1.01 -18.38 -8.88
CA LYS A 78 0.29 -18.81 -9.43
C LYS A 78 1.28 -17.66 -9.49
N ARG A 79 2.56 -18.01 -9.36
CA ARG A 79 3.69 -17.08 -9.51
C ARG A 79 4.52 -17.49 -10.71
N PHE A 80 4.91 -16.51 -11.52
CA PHE A 80 5.83 -16.69 -12.65
C PHE A 80 7.09 -15.88 -12.43
N THR A 81 8.23 -16.51 -12.65
CA THR A 81 9.53 -15.85 -12.60
C THR A 81 10.26 -16.05 -13.91
N GLN A 82 11.11 -15.10 -14.27
CA GLN A 82 11.98 -15.21 -15.43
C GLN A 82 13.36 -14.64 -15.11
N LYS A 83 14.40 -15.40 -15.43
CA LYS A 83 15.80 -14.94 -15.31
C LYS A 83 16.16 -14.14 -16.57
N VAL A 84 16.52 -12.86 -16.36
CA VAL A 84 16.86 -11.92 -17.43
C VAL A 84 17.99 -11.00 -16.99
N GLN A 85 18.69 -10.37 -17.94
CA GLN A 85 19.66 -9.32 -17.61
C GLN A 85 18.99 -7.99 -17.22
N GLY A 86 17.78 -7.75 -17.74
CA GLY A 86 16.97 -6.57 -17.45
C GLY A 86 15.58 -6.69 -18.07
N PRO A 87 14.61 -5.88 -17.64
CA PRO A 87 13.24 -5.93 -18.13
C PRO A 87 13.16 -5.58 -19.62
N SER A 88 12.33 -6.31 -20.36
CA SER A 88 12.04 -6.00 -21.77
C SER A 88 11.32 -4.64 -21.86
N GLN A 89 11.78 -3.77 -22.76
CA GLN A 89 11.14 -2.47 -23.02
C GLN A 89 9.75 -2.59 -23.67
N VAL A 90 9.39 -3.77 -24.19
CA VAL A 90 8.13 -3.99 -24.91
C VAL A 90 7.08 -4.64 -24.03
N THR A 91 7.46 -5.68 -23.29
CA THR A 91 6.53 -6.56 -22.56
C THR A 91 6.97 -6.89 -21.15
N TYR A 92 7.99 -6.18 -20.60
CA TYR A 92 8.58 -6.44 -19.29
C TYR A 92 9.27 -7.81 -19.20
N VAL A 93 8.54 -8.91 -19.47
CA VAL A 93 9.07 -10.28 -19.62
C VAL A 93 9.38 -10.59 -21.07
N GLY A 94 10.13 -11.65 -21.34
CA GLY A 94 10.39 -12.15 -22.68
C GLY A 94 9.13 -12.75 -23.34
N LYS A 95 9.09 -12.79 -24.66
CA LYS A 95 7.93 -13.30 -25.43
C LYS A 95 7.51 -14.72 -25.01
N GLY A 96 8.45 -15.65 -24.88
CA GLY A 96 8.14 -17.04 -24.51
C GLY A 96 7.51 -17.14 -23.10
N LYS A 97 7.94 -16.29 -22.14
CA LYS A 97 7.31 -16.25 -20.81
C LYS A 97 5.92 -15.63 -20.87
N LEU A 98 5.70 -14.63 -21.72
CA LEU A 98 4.39 -14.04 -21.92
C LEU A 98 3.41 -15.04 -22.54
N GLU A 99 3.88 -15.83 -23.52
CA GLU A 99 3.11 -16.93 -24.12
C GLU A 99 2.75 -18.02 -23.08
N GLU A 100 3.70 -18.39 -22.21
CA GLU A 100 3.47 -19.34 -21.10
C GLU A 100 2.36 -18.82 -20.15
N ILE A 101 2.40 -17.55 -19.78
CA ILE A 101 1.36 -16.91 -18.95
C ILE A 101 0.01 -16.92 -19.70
N SER A 102 0.00 -16.57 -21.00
CA SER A 102 -1.20 -16.56 -21.84
C SER A 102 -1.83 -17.95 -21.93
N GLN A 103 -1.01 -19.00 -22.13
CA GLN A 103 -1.48 -20.39 -22.18
C GLN A 103 -2.09 -20.81 -20.84
N TYR A 104 -1.46 -20.47 -19.72
CA TYR A 104 -1.99 -20.77 -18.40
C TYR A 104 -3.34 -20.08 -18.13
N ILE A 105 -3.48 -18.80 -18.49
CA ILE A 105 -4.74 -18.06 -18.35
C ILE A 105 -5.84 -18.72 -19.19
N LYS A 106 -5.55 -19.09 -20.43
CA LYS A 106 -6.50 -19.78 -21.32
C LYS A 106 -6.92 -21.13 -20.73
N GLN A 107 -5.96 -21.91 -20.24
CA GLN A 107 -6.27 -23.19 -19.60
C GLN A 107 -7.24 -23.02 -18.42
N CYS A 108 -6.99 -22.07 -17.52
CA CYS A 108 -7.88 -21.82 -16.39
C CYS A 108 -9.28 -21.35 -16.85
N GLN A 109 -9.34 -20.58 -17.95
CA GLN A 109 -10.63 -20.15 -18.53
C GLN A 109 -11.38 -21.33 -19.13
N ASP A 110 -10.72 -22.18 -19.89
CA ASP A 110 -11.31 -23.37 -20.52
C ASP A 110 -11.82 -24.34 -19.44
N GLU A 111 -11.06 -24.57 -18.36
CA GLU A 111 -11.49 -25.41 -17.22
C GLU A 111 -12.75 -24.83 -16.52
N TYR A 112 -12.82 -23.51 -16.38
CA TYR A 112 -13.99 -22.83 -15.80
C TYR A 112 -15.22 -22.94 -16.71
N ASP A 113 -15.04 -22.73 -18.02
CA ASP A 113 -16.12 -22.82 -19.00
C ASP A 113 -16.65 -24.26 -19.10
N GLU A 114 -15.75 -25.27 -19.08
CA GLU A 114 -16.14 -26.69 -19.04
C GLU A 114 -16.94 -27.02 -17.76
N TRP A 115 -16.49 -26.51 -16.61
CA TRP A 115 -17.20 -26.68 -15.35
C TRP A 115 -18.60 -26.05 -15.40
N LEU A 116 -18.72 -24.83 -15.94
CA LEU A 116 -20.02 -24.14 -16.12
C LEU A 116 -20.95 -24.93 -17.04
N ASP A 117 -20.44 -25.46 -18.14
CA ASP A 117 -21.24 -26.27 -19.08
C ASP A 117 -21.70 -27.58 -18.44
N ASN A 118 -20.85 -28.21 -17.63
CA ASN A 118 -21.21 -29.40 -16.87
C ASN A 118 -22.26 -29.07 -15.78
N ALA A 119 -22.10 -27.96 -15.06
CA ALA A 119 -23.07 -27.51 -14.07
C ALA A 119 -24.44 -27.22 -14.70
N ARG A 120 -24.47 -26.62 -15.91
CA ARG A 120 -25.72 -26.39 -16.67
C ARG A 120 -26.37 -27.69 -17.16
N ARG A 121 -25.58 -28.71 -17.51
CA ARG A 121 -26.15 -30.00 -17.99
C ARG A 121 -26.67 -30.88 -16.88
N TYR A 122 -26.09 -30.83 -15.70
CA TYR A 122 -26.41 -31.77 -14.58
C TYR A 122 -27.15 -31.14 -13.40
N GLY A 123 -27.36 -29.86 -13.35
CA GLY A 123 -28.08 -29.17 -12.29
C GLY A 123 -28.61 -27.82 -12.73
N GLY A 124 -29.87 -27.59 -12.63
CA GLY A 124 -30.41 -26.25 -12.81
C GLY A 124 -29.77 -25.28 -11.85
N THR A 125 -29.31 -24.18 -12.36
CA THR A 125 -28.54 -23.13 -11.66
C THR A 125 -29.27 -22.43 -10.52
N GLU A 126 -30.47 -22.87 -10.13
CA GLU A 126 -31.31 -22.22 -9.11
C GLU A 126 -31.21 -22.84 -7.71
N GLU A 127 -30.59 -23.99 -7.52
CA GLU A 127 -30.56 -24.70 -6.21
C GLU A 127 -29.21 -24.64 -5.46
N TRP A 128 -28.22 -23.96 -5.96
CA TRP A 128 -26.93 -23.75 -5.27
C TRP A 128 -26.80 -22.38 -4.57
N GLY A 129 -27.96 -21.71 -4.41
CA GLY A 129 -28.12 -20.52 -3.59
C GLY A 129 -28.06 -20.87 -2.11
N TYR A 130 -27.27 -20.14 -1.36
CA TYR A 130 -27.25 -20.15 0.11
C TYR A 130 -28.66 -20.12 0.71
N GLU A 131 -29.19 -21.26 1.12
CA GLU A 131 -30.29 -21.29 2.05
C GLU A 131 -29.80 -21.14 3.48
N ASN A 132 -30.07 -19.99 4.05
CA ASN A 132 -30.17 -19.79 5.49
C ASN A 132 -31.29 -20.71 6.01
N THR A 133 -30.99 -21.91 6.41
CA THR A 133 -31.91 -22.75 7.19
C THR A 133 -31.53 -22.72 8.65
N SER A 134 -32.10 -21.76 9.35
CA SER A 134 -32.41 -21.97 10.77
C SER A 134 -33.52 -23.06 10.88
N SER A 135 -33.21 -24.07 11.67
CA SER A 135 -34.07 -25.12 12.19
C SER A 135 -34.39 -26.34 11.31
N ALA A 136 -33.63 -27.43 11.54
CA ALA A 136 -34.17 -28.69 12.00
C ALA A 136 -33.07 -29.74 12.27
N LYS A 137 -32.99 -30.22 13.48
CA LYS A 137 -32.17 -31.36 13.88
C LYS A 137 -32.62 -32.62 13.15
N SER A 138 -31.77 -33.22 12.31
CA SER A 138 -31.86 -34.63 11.99
C SER A 138 -30.44 -35.18 11.85
N ASN A 139 -30.13 -36.12 12.76
CA ASN A 139 -28.91 -36.93 12.78
C ASN A 139 -28.92 -37.90 11.60
N LEU A 140 -28.37 -37.55 10.48
CA LEU A 140 -27.87 -38.47 9.46
C LEU A 140 -26.66 -37.80 8.78
N ALA A 141 -25.50 -38.42 8.88
CA ALA A 141 -24.31 -37.97 8.20
C ALA A 141 -24.53 -38.04 6.68
N PRO A 142 -24.35 -36.93 5.93
CA PRO A 142 -24.42 -37.00 4.49
C PRO A 142 -23.13 -37.57 3.93
N SER A 143 -23.20 -38.75 3.38
CA SER A 143 -22.16 -39.35 2.54
C SER A 143 -22.23 -38.79 1.12
N HIS A 144 -22.17 -37.48 0.96
CA HIS A 144 -21.96 -36.90 -0.36
C HIS A 144 -20.48 -36.48 -0.50
N PRO A 145 -19.81 -36.88 -1.59
CA PRO A 145 -18.47 -36.37 -1.86
C PRO A 145 -18.58 -34.84 -1.93
N ARG A 146 -17.68 -34.13 -1.22
CA ARG A 146 -17.58 -32.68 -1.32
C ARG A 146 -17.43 -32.37 -2.80
N THR A 147 -18.39 -31.62 -3.37
CA THR A 147 -18.23 -31.09 -4.72
C THR A 147 -16.95 -30.28 -4.75
N PRO A 148 -16.06 -30.54 -5.70
CA PRO A 148 -14.82 -29.75 -5.83
C PRO A 148 -15.21 -28.28 -5.99
N GLU A 149 -14.45 -27.41 -5.33
CA GLU A 149 -14.65 -25.96 -5.50
C GLU A 149 -14.58 -25.61 -6.99
N PRO A 150 -15.47 -24.72 -7.48
CA PRO A 150 -15.47 -24.36 -8.88
C PRO A 150 -14.10 -23.77 -9.27
N PRO A 151 -13.52 -24.19 -10.40
CA PRO A 151 -12.30 -23.56 -10.91
C PRO A 151 -12.60 -22.08 -11.12
N GLN A 152 -11.64 -21.22 -10.82
CA GLN A 152 -11.80 -19.78 -10.96
C GLN A 152 -10.97 -19.27 -12.13
N PRO A 153 -11.57 -18.50 -13.07
CA PRO A 153 -10.81 -17.89 -14.15
C PRO A 153 -9.85 -16.84 -13.59
N ILE A 154 -8.72 -16.64 -14.25
CA ILE A 154 -7.76 -15.62 -13.84
C ILE A 154 -8.31 -14.23 -14.18
N GLY A 155 -8.56 -13.40 -13.16
CA GLY A 155 -9.07 -12.05 -13.30
C GLY A 155 -8.00 -11.02 -13.63
N MET A 156 -6.78 -11.19 -13.07
CA MET A 156 -5.71 -10.21 -13.24
C MET A 156 -4.31 -10.81 -13.21
N VAL A 157 -3.35 -10.06 -13.77
CA VAL A 157 -1.91 -10.33 -13.66
C VAL A 157 -1.21 -9.13 -13.02
N ILE A 158 -0.43 -9.37 -11.98
CA ILE A 158 0.25 -8.33 -11.19
C ILE A 158 1.76 -8.46 -11.35
N PHE A 159 2.41 -7.38 -11.73
CA PHE A 159 3.86 -7.31 -11.91
C PHE A 159 4.53 -6.63 -10.69
N ASP A 160 5.68 -7.16 -10.26
CA ASP A 160 6.42 -6.66 -9.09
C ASP A 160 7.12 -5.31 -9.29
N ASP A 161 7.25 -4.86 -10.52
CA ASP A 161 7.84 -3.56 -10.86
C ASP A 161 6.82 -2.64 -11.52
N GLU A 162 7.15 -1.35 -11.59
CA GLU A 162 6.35 -0.38 -12.31
C GLU A 162 6.45 -0.60 -13.83
N LEU A 163 5.31 -0.69 -14.49
CA LEU A 163 5.21 -0.85 -15.93
C LEU A 163 5.09 0.49 -16.64
N SER A 164 5.80 0.64 -17.76
CA SER A 164 5.55 1.75 -18.66
C SER A 164 4.20 1.57 -19.38
N ALA A 165 3.57 2.69 -19.76
CA ALA A 165 2.31 2.66 -20.51
C ALA A 165 2.36 1.82 -21.81
N LYS A 166 3.54 1.68 -22.41
CA LYS A 166 3.74 0.83 -23.60
C LYS A 166 3.74 -0.65 -23.23
N GLN A 167 4.45 -1.01 -22.16
CA GLN A 167 4.48 -2.39 -21.67
C GLN A 167 3.09 -2.86 -21.26
N MET A 168 2.39 -2.07 -20.43
CA MET A 168 1.05 -2.38 -19.95
C MET A 168 0.09 -2.71 -21.12
N ARG A 169 0.02 -1.85 -22.14
CA ARG A 169 -0.83 -2.10 -23.32
C ARG A 169 -0.45 -3.34 -24.10
N ASN A 170 0.85 -3.57 -24.32
CA ASN A 170 1.28 -4.73 -25.10
C ASN A 170 0.96 -6.03 -24.38
N ILE A 171 1.13 -6.04 -23.07
CA ILE A 171 0.80 -7.18 -22.20
C ILE A 171 -0.72 -7.41 -22.18
N GLU A 172 -1.51 -6.35 -21.97
CA GLU A 172 -2.98 -6.41 -21.97
C GLU A 172 -3.55 -6.91 -23.29
N ALA A 173 -3.02 -6.42 -24.42
CA ALA A 173 -3.42 -6.87 -25.76
C ALA A 173 -3.16 -8.38 -25.98
N GLU A 174 -2.10 -8.93 -25.38
CA GLU A 174 -1.73 -10.35 -25.50
C GLU A 174 -2.49 -11.22 -24.51
N LEU A 175 -2.55 -10.83 -23.25
CA LEU A 175 -3.14 -11.63 -22.17
C LEU A 175 -4.66 -11.50 -22.08
N LYS A 176 -5.23 -10.37 -22.51
CA LYS A 176 -6.68 -10.04 -22.47
C LYS A 176 -7.31 -10.11 -21.07
N VAL A 177 -6.51 -9.92 -20.05
CA VAL A 177 -6.93 -9.81 -18.65
C VAL A 177 -6.44 -8.49 -18.09
N LYS A 178 -6.97 -8.08 -16.93
CA LYS A 178 -6.56 -6.88 -16.22
C LYS A 178 -5.08 -6.96 -15.83
N ILE A 179 -4.32 -5.93 -16.17
CA ILE A 179 -2.90 -5.85 -15.84
C ILE A 179 -2.70 -4.77 -14.78
N LEU A 180 -2.10 -5.17 -13.67
CA LEU A 180 -1.68 -4.27 -12.61
C LEU A 180 -0.16 -4.31 -12.47
N ASP A 181 0.40 -3.19 -12.10
CA ASP A 181 1.77 -3.12 -11.60
C ASP A 181 1.76 -2.84 -10.09
N ARG A 182 2.93 -2.95 -9.46
CA ARG A 182 3.07 -2.73 -8.02
C ARG A 182 2.54 -1.36 -7.58
N THR A 183 2.78 -0.32 -8.38
CA THR A 183 2.34 1.05 -8.09
C THR A 183 0.82 1.18 -8.11
N SER A 184 0.15 0.64 -9.13
CA SER A 184 -1.31 0.66 -9.21
C SER A 184 -1.96 -0.13 -8.08
N LEU A 185 -1.41 -1.29 -7.72
CA LEU A 185 -1.90 -2.10 -6.60
C LEU A 185 -1.80 -1.34 -5.26
N ILE A 186 -0.68 -0.67 -4.99
CA ILE A 186 -0.51 0.16 -3.79
C ILE A 186 -1.50 1.32 -3.78
N LEU A 187 -1.73 1.98 -4.93
CA LEU A 187 -2.72 3.06 -5.05
C LEU A 187 -4.14 2.58 -4.77
N ASP A 188 -4.50 1.38 -5.22
CA ASP A 188 -5.81 0.78 -4.97
C ASP A 188 -6.00 0.47 -3.48
N ILE A 189 -4.98 -0.10 -2.81
CA ILE A 189 -5.01 -0.32 -1.36
C ILE A 189 -5.20 1.01 -0.62
N PHE A 190 -4.48 2.05 -1.04
CA PHE A 190 -4.61 3.38 -0.43
C PHE A 190 -6.00 3.99 -0.65
N ALA A 191 -6.59 3.82 -1.85
CA ALA A 191 -7.94 4.29 -2.12
C ALA A 191 -8.99 3.62 -1.23
N MET A 192 -8.85 2.32 -0.96
CA MET A 192 -9.71 1.59 -0.05
C MET A 192 -9.52 1.99 1.42
N ARG A 193 -8.31 2.34 1.83
CA ARG A 193 -7.96 2.64 3.23
C ARG A 193 -8.12 4.11 3.60
N ALA A 194 -8.17 5.04 2.64
CA ALA A 194 -8.31 6.47 2.89
C ALA A 194 -9.66 6.80 3.49
N GLN A 195 -9.69 7.25 4.74
CA GLN A 195 -10.92 7.63 5.44
C GLN A 195 -11.09 9.14 5.50
N THR A 196 -10.01 9.88 5.76
CA THR A 196 -10.06 11.34 5.88
C THR A 196 -10.18 12.03 4.50
N ALA A 197 -10.77 13.22 4.49
CA ALA A 197 -10.86 14.03 3.27
C ALA A 197 -9.48 14.36 2.68
N GLU A 198 -8.48 14.49 3.54
CA GLU A 198 -7.09 14.71 3.13
C GLU A 198 -6.50 13.49 2.44
N ALA A 199 -6.51 12.32 3.11
CA ALA A 199 -5.99 11.09 2.53
C ALA A 199 -6.68 10.77 1.20
N LYS A 200 -8.00 10.92 1.10
CA LYS A 200 -8.74 10.78 -0.17
C LYS A 200 -8.23 11.73 -1.25
N THR A 201 -8.01 13.01 -0.90
CA THR A 201 -7.50 14.01 -1.86
C THR A 201 -6.06 13.70 -2.30
N GLN A 202 -5.23 13.19 -1.38
CA GLN A 202 -3.85 12.78 -1.69
C GLN A 202 -3.80 11.55 -2.59
N VAL A 203 -4.58 10.53 -2.28
CA VAL A 203 -4.70 9.31 -3.10
C VAL A 203 -5.21 9.66 -4.49
N GLU A 204 -6.27 10.45 -4.59
CA GLU A 204 -6.82 10.93 -5.86
C GLU A 204 -5.77 11.69 -6.68
N LEU A 205 -4.99 12.58 -6.05
CA LEU A 205 -3.90 13.30 -6.70
C LEU A 205 -2.83 12.33 -7.23
N ALA A 206 -2.45 11.33 -6.43
CA ALA A 206 -1.46 10.33 -6.80
C ALA A 206 -1.95 9.47 -7.97
N GLN A 207 -3.22 9.04 -7.96
CA GLN A 207 -3.85 8.30 -9.06
C GLN A 207 -3.83 9.10 -10.37
N TYR A 208 -4.22 10.39 -10.35
CA TYR A 208 -4.16 11.23 -11.55
C TYR A 208 -2.73 11.45 -12.06
N ARG A 209 -1.74 11.59 -11.18
CA ARG A 209 -0.33 11.69 -11.59
C ARG A 209 0.17 10.40 -12.23
N TYR A 210 -0.18 9.25 -11.65
CA TYR A 210 0.16 7.94 -12.20
C TYR A 210 -0.49 7.69 -13.56
N MET A 211 -1.75 8.10 -13.73
CA MET A 211 -2.51 7.92 -14.96
C MET A 211 -2.08 8.87 -16.09
N LEU A 212 -1.72 10.12 -15.77
CA LEU A 212 -1.43 11.16 -16.77
C LEU A 212 -0.43 10.74 -17.85
N PRO A 213 0.75 10.17 -17.57
CA PRO A 213 1.68 9.71 -18.59
C PRO A 213 1.18 8.46 -19.36
N ARG A 214 0.25 7.71 -18.77
CA ARG A 214 -0.31 6.49 -19.36
C ARG A 214 -1.42 6.79 -20.36
N LEU A 215 -2.21 7.83 -20.14
CA LEU A 215 -3.24 8.30 -21.05
C LEU A 215 -2.70 8.76 -22.41
N GLN A 216 -1.54 9.40 -22.46
CA GLN A 216 -0.96 9.92 -23.71
C GLN A 216 -0.80 8.89 -24.80
N ARG A 217 -0.79 7.60 -24.48
CA ARG A 217 -0.54 6.51 -25.42
C ARG A 217 -1.73 5.59 -25.66
N LEU A 218 -2.75 5.63 -24.82
CA LEU A 218 -3.98 4.85 -25.02
C LEU A 218 -4.79 5.35 -26.21
N TRP A 219 -4.89 6.68 -26.38
CA TRP A 219 -5.68 7.31 -27.43
C TRP A 219 -5.09 7.25 -28.85
N THR A 220 -3.77 7.25 -28.98
CA THR A 220 -3.13 7.12 -30.32
C THR A 220 -3.43 5.79 -31.01
N HIS A 221 -3.85 4.77 -30.25
CA HIS A 221 -4.27 3.48 -30.79
C HIS A 221 -5.74 3.50 -31.24
N LEU A 222 -6.62 4.15 -30.51
CA LEU A 222 -8.04 4.29 -30.86
C LEU A 222 -8.21 5.17 -32.11
N GLU A 223 -7.42 6.23 -32.27
CA GLU A 223 -7.42 7.03 -33.50
C GLU A 223 -6.94 6.25 -34.73
N ARG A 224 -5.97 5.33 -34.58
CA ARG A 224 -5.52 4.44 -35.66
C ARG A 224 -6.52 3.33 -36.00
N GLN A 225 -7.29 2.83 -35.03
CA GLN A 225 -8.37 1.87 -35.28
C GLN A 225 -9.63 2.51 -35.86
N GLY A 226 -9.91 3.78 -35.48
CA GLY A 226 -11.03 4.55 -36.01
C GLY A 226 -10.80 5.15 -37.39
N GLY A 227 -9.56 5.18 -37.90
CA GLY A 227 -9.14 5.75 -39.18
C GLY A 227 -9.15 4.79 -40.38
N GLY A 228 -9.58 3.56 -40.19
CA GLY A 228 -9.63 2.56 -41.27
C GLY A 228 -11.03 2.35 -41.81
N SER A 229 -11.31 2.93 -42.95
CA SER A 229 -12.44 2.67 -43.88
C SER A 229 -13.65 3.59 -43.75
N GLY A 230 -13.79 4.48 -44.66
CA GLY A 230 -15.02 5.23 -44.88
C GLY A 230 -14.87 6.45 -45.77
N SER A 231 -14.51 6.21 -47.07
CA SER A 231 -14.88 7.12 -48.12
C SER A 231 -16.42 7.17 -48.18
N GLY A 232 -17.02 8.21 -47.59
CA GLY A 232 -18.48 8.40 -47.64
C GLY A 232 -18.81 9.76 -47.04
N GLY A 233 -19.01 10.77 -47.89
CA GLY A 233 -19.45 12.09 -47.52
C GLY A 233 -20.77 12.04 -46.74
N GLY A 234 -20.74 12.57 -45.55
CA GLY A 234 -21.91 12.82 -44.70
C GLY A 234 -21.70 14.09 -43.87
N LYS A 235 -22.27 15.21 -44.33
CA LYS A 235 -22.40 16.45 -43.56
C LYS A 235 -23.17 16.17 -42.27
N GLY A 236 -22.59 16.47 -41.11
CA GLY A 236 -23.37 16.68 -39.92
C GLY A 236 -22.79 16.10 -38.64
N SER A 237 -21.75 16.71 -38.10
CA SER A 237 -21.54 16.81 -36.65
C SER A 237 -20.57 17.95 -36.37
N VAL A 238 -21.08 19.16 -36.55
CA VAL A 238 -20.41 20.41 -36.10
C VAL A 238 -20.95 20.64 -34.69
N GLY A 239 -20.15 20.39 -33.69
CA GLY A 239 -20.51 20.83 -32.37
C GLY A 239 -19.45 20.45 -31.34
N LEU A 240 -18.70 21.41 -30.84
CA LEU A 240 -17.90 21.43 -29.62
C LEU A 240 -16.40 21.12 -29.69
N ARG A 241 -15.81 20.96 -30.85
CA ARG A 241 -14.34 20.98 -30.96
C ARG A 241 -13.86 22.37 -31.41
N GLY A 242 -13.06 23.06 -30.57
CA GLY A 242 -12.27 24.19 -31.03
C GLY A 242 -11.38 23.73 -32.20
N PRO A 243 -11.12 24.57 -33.23
CA PRO A 243 -10.34 24.17 -34.37
C PRO A 243 -8.91 23.83 -33.94
N GLY A 244 -8.57 22.53 -33.91
CA GLY A 244 -7.20 22.04 -33.71
C GLY A 244 -6.92 21.22 -32.41
N GLU A 245 -7.86 21.09 -31.48
CA GLU A 245 -7.64 20.31 -30.25
C GLU A 245 -8.13 18.87 -30.43
N THR A 246 -7.24 17.90 -30.26
CA THR A 246 -7.60 16.49 -30.25
C THR A 246 -8.30 16.13 -28.93
N GLN A 247 -9.13 15.08 -28.92
CA GLN A 247 -9.81 14.63 -27.71
C GLN A 247 -8.82 14.30 -26.60
N LEU A 248 -7.65 13.77 -26.97
CA LEU A 248 -6.55 13.50 -26.06
C LEU A 248 -6.03 14.74 -25.34
N GLU A 249 -5.86 15.87 -26.09
CA GLU A 249 -5.39 17.13 -25.49
C GLU A 249 -6.41 17.70 -24.52
N MET A 250 -7.70 17.54 -24.84
CA MET A 250 -8.79 17.94 -23.96
C MET A 250 -8.77 17.12 -22.64
N ASP A 251 -8.66 15.80 -22.74
CA ASP A 251 -8.63 14.91 -21.56
C ASP A 251 -7.41 15.21 -20.69
N GLN A 252 -6.24 15.39 -21.30
CA GLN A 252 -5.04 15.79 -20.56
C GLN A 252 -5.21 17.15 -19.87
N ARG A 253 -5.88 18.10 -20.52
CA ARG A 253 -6.15 19.40 -19.94
C ARG A 253 -7.06 19.29 -18.74
N ILE A 254 -8.13 18.48 -18.83
CA ILE A 254 -9.05 18.21 -17.72
C ILE A 254 -8.31 17.59 -16.55
N ILE A 255 -7.48 16.57 -16.77
CA ILE A 255 -6.71 15.93 -15.72
C ILE A 255 -5.69 16.88 -15.09
N ARG A 256 -4.97 17.69 -15.89
CA ARG A 256 -4.06 18.71 -15.36
C ARG A 256 -4.80 19.76 -14.52
N GLN A 257 -5.99 20.18 -14.96
CA GLN A 257 -6.84 21.07 -14.16
C GLN A 257 -7.26 20.40 -12.84
N ARG A 258 -7.64 19.12 -12.88
CA ARG A 258 -7.99 18.36 -11.65
C ARG A 258 -6.80 18.25 -10.70
N ILE A 259 -5.62 17.93 -11.21
CA ILE A 259 -4.36 17.91 -10.44
C ILE A 259 -4.10 19.27 -9.79
N SER A 260 -4.29 20.38 -10.52
CA SER A 260 -4.11 21.74 -9.97
C SER A 260 -5.10 22.02 -8.84
N LEU A 261 -6.37 21.71 -9.05
CA LEU A 261 -7.43 21.89 -8.05
C LEU A 261 -7.16 21.06 -6.77
N LEU A 262 -6.73 19.80 -6.94
CA LEU A 262 -6.41 18.93 -5.79
C LEU A 262 -5.20 19.46 -5.01
N LYS A 263 -4.18 19.99 -5.71
CA LYS A 263 -3.04 20.64 -5.05
C LYS A 263 -3.46 21.87 -4.25
N GLU A 264 -4.30 22.74 -4.81
CA GLU A 264 -4.84 23.91 -4.09
C GLU A 264 -5.62 23.48 -2.84
N ARG A 265 -6.46 22.44 -2.98
CA ARG A 265 -7.22 21.88 -1.85
C ARG A 265 -6.31 21.33 -0.75
N LEU A 266 -5.21 20.65 -1.10
CA LEU A 266 -4.23 20.18 -0.12
C LEU A 266 -3.55 21.34 0.60
N VAL A 267 -3.18 22.41 -0.08
CA VAL A 267 -2.62 23.62 0.54
C VAL A 267 -3.58 24.24 1.56
N ASP A 268 -4.87 24.25 1.30
CA ASP A 268 -5.85 24.78 2.24
C ASP A 268 -6.04 23.85 3.46
N ILE A 269 -6.02 22.53 3.26
CA ILE A 269 -6.01 21.54 4.34
C ILE A 269 -4.78 21.73 5.21
N ASP A 270 -3.59 21.90 4.63
CA ASP A 270 -2.34 22.12 5.37
C ASP A 270 -2.37 23.40 6.21
N LYS A 271 -2.95 24.50 5.70
CA LYS A 271 -3.14 25.73 6.47
C LYS A 271 -4.03 25.49 7.71
N GLN A 272 -5.13 24.74 7.54
CA GLN A 272 -6.03 24.41 8.64
C GLN A 272 -5.32 23.54 9.68
N LYS A 273 -4.55 22.51 9.23
CA LYS A 273 -3.74 21.67 10.12
C LYS A 273 -2.68 22.46 10.87
N THR A 274 -1.97 23.36 10.19
CA THR A 274 -0.96 24.21 10.83
C THR A 274 -1.56 25.04 11.96
N THR A 275 -2.78 25.55 11.76
CA THR A 275 -3.50 26.29 12.81
C THR A 275 -3.89 25.38 13.98
N GLN A 276 -4.39 24.17 13.71
CA GLN A 276 -4.72 23.18 14.75
C GLN A 276 -3.47 22.70 15.49
N ARG A 277 -2.35 22.52 14.79
CA ARG A 277 -1.05 22.10 15.36
C ARG A 277 -0.48 23.13 16.33
N LYS A 278 -0.62 24.43 16.05
CA LYS A 278 -0.22 25.52 16.97
C LYS A 278 -0.96 25.45 18.32
N ASN A 279 -2.17 24.92 18.31
CA ASN A 279 -3.00 24.80 19.52
C ASN A 279 -2.70 23.52 20.35
N ARG A 280 -1.86 22.58 19.85
CA ARG A 280 -1.50 21.32 20.55
C ARG A 280 -0.49 21.51 21.71
N GLY A 281 -0.09 22.72 22.00
CA GLY A 281 0.75 23.07 23.15
C GLY A 281 2.24 22.76 22.94
N ARG A 282 3.02 22.93 24.02
CA ARG A 282 4.47 22.72 24.05
C ARG A 282 4.81 21.30 24.50
N LEU A 283 4.38 20.28 23.72
CA LEU A 283 4.64 18.88 24.02
C LEU A 283 5.73 18.33 23.08
N ILE A 284 6.53 17.41 23.56
CA ILE A 284 7.45 16.64 22.74
C ILE A 284 6.65 15.73 21.81
N ARG A 285 7.08 15.61 20.56
CA ARG A 285 6.44 14.79 19.53
C ARG A 285 7.34 13.59 19.21
N VAL A 286 6.79 12.40 19.33
CA VAL A 286 7.44 11.14 19.00
C VAL A 286 6.68 10.50 17.86
N ALA A 287 7.35 10.08 16.78
CA ALA A 287 6.73 9.38 15.66
C ALA A 287 7.22 7.94 15.58
N LEU A 288 6.27 7.01 15.46
CA LEU A 288 6.55 5.61 15.14
C LEU A 288 6.80 5.49 13.64
N VAL A 289 7.98 5.06 13.24
CA VAL A 289 8.35 4.80 11.85
C VAL A 289 8.77 3.34 11.69
N GLY A 290 8.72 2.83 10.48
CA GLY A 290 9.14 1.45 10.21
C GLY A 290 8.38 0.86 9.03
N TYR A 291 8.79 -0.32 8.62
CA TYR A 291 8.20 -1.03 7.50
C TYR A 291 6.71 -1.35 7.73
N THR A 292 6.00 -1.76 6.69
CA THR A 292 4.60 -2.22 6.82
C THR A 292 4.55 -3.49 7.69
N ASN A 293 3.48 -3.64 8.47
CA ASN A 293 3.21 -4.82 9.30
C ASN A 293 4.26 -5.16 10.41
N VAL A 294 5.15 -4.24 10.77
CA VAL A 294 6.11 -4.47 11.89
C VAL A 294 5.48 -4.32 13.28
N GLY A 295 4.21 -3.89 13.36
CA GLY A 295 3.46 -3.77 14.61
C GLY A 295 3.46 -2.36 15.23
N LYS A 296 3.63 -1.28 14.43
CA LYS A 296 3.56 0.12 14.90
C LYS A 296 2.26 0.44 15.62
N SER A 297 1.13 0.18 14.97
CA SER A 297 -0.21 0.45 15.53
C SER A 297 -0.51 -0.41 16.76
N THR A 298 -0.05 -1.65 16.78
CA THR A 298 -0.14 -2.53 17.95
C THR A 298 0.63 -1.95 19.13
N MET A 299 1.86 -1.49 18.89
CA MET A 299 2.69 -0.86 19.91
C MET A 299 2.08 0.44 20.42
N MET A 300 1.53 1.28 19.53
CA MET A 300 0.80 2.49 19.93
C MET A 300 -0.37 2.16 20.86
N ASN A 301 -1.15 1.13 20.53
CA ASN A 301 -2.29 0.72 21.37
C ASN A 301 -1.85 0.25 22.77
N LEU A 302 -0.76 -0.52 22.86
CA LEU A 302 -0.20 -0.97 24.13
C LEU A 302 0.31 0.19 24.98
N LEU A 303 0.97 1.16 24.37
CA LEU A 303 1.46 2.34 25.06
C LEU A 303 0.30 3.25 25.51
N ALA A 304 -0.72 3.40 24.66
CA ALA A 304 -1.89 4.28 24.92
C ALA A 304 -2.93 3.67 25.88
N LYS A 305 -2.79 2.41 26.29
CA LYS A 305 -3.81 1.65 27.06
C LYS A 305 -5.21 1.77 26.42
N SER A 306 -5.28 1.75 25.09
CA SER A 306 -6.51 1.90 24.32
C SER A 306 -6.63 0.79 23.27
N ASP A 307 -7.83 0.28 23.12
CA ASP A 307 -8.13 -0.76 22.13
C ASP A 307 -8.51 -0.09 20.79
N VAL A 308 -7.54 0.19 19.95
CA VAL A 308 -7.80 0.48 18.55
C VAL A 308 -7.46 -0.76 17.73
N PHE A 309 -8.37 -1.10 16.87
CA PHE A 309 -8.27 -2.27 16.01
C PHE A 309 -6.99 -2.25 15.16
N ALA A 310 -6.09 -3.18 15.40
CA ALA A 310 -4.87 -3.37 14.63
C ALA A 310 -5.06 -4.61 13.74
N GLU A 311 -5.17 -4.40 12.45
CA GLU A 311 -5.27 -5.49 11.46
C GLU A 311 -3.88 -6.01 11.07
N ASN A 312 -3.76 -7.31 10.84
CA ASN A 312 -2.57 -7.92 10.25
C ASN A 312 -2.64 -7.80 8.72
N LYS A 313 -2.67 -6.56 8.21
CA LYS A 313 -2.69 -6.23 6.78
C LYS A 313 -1.72 -5.11 6.49
N LEU A 314 -1.20 -5.08 5.27
CA LEU A 314 -0.33 -3.99 4.83
C LEU A 314 -1.11 -2.67 4.80
N PHE A 315 -0.46 -1.57 5.16
CA PHE A 315 -1.07 -0.25 5.21
C PHE A 315 -2.37 -0.18 6.04
N ALA A 316 -2.41 -0.93 7.16
CA ALA A 316 -3.54 -0.85 8.10
C ALA A 316 -3.81 0.58 8.58
N THR A 317 -2.75 1.39 8.69
CA THR A 317 -2.81 2.82 9.02
C THR A 317 -2.36 3.62 7.79
N LEU A 318 -3.29 4.32 7.13
CA LEU A 318 -3.00 5.31 6.09
C LEU A 318 -3.14 6.73 6.63
N ASP A 319 -4.11 6.96 7.48
CA ASP A 319 -4.33 8.24 8.16
C ASP A 319 -3.50 8.29 9.45
N THR A 320 -2.62 9.28 9.57
CA THR A 320 -1.78 9.44 10.75
C THR A 320 -2.63 9.66 11.99
N THR A 321 -2.44 8.83 13.00
CA THR A 321 -3.12 8.97 14.29
C THR A 321 -2.16 9.56 15.31
N VAL A 322 -2.49 10.74 15.85
CA VAL A 322 -1.71 11.38 16.92
C VAL A 322 -2.46 11.29 18.24
N ARG A 323 -1.80 10.77 19.27
CA ARG A 323 -2.37 10.63 20.60
C ARG A 323 -1.52 11.30 21.64
N LYS A 324 -2.18 11.94 22.63
CA LYS A 324 -1.52 12.42 23.83
C LYS A 324 -1.29 11.25 24.76
N MET A 325 -0.04 10.99 25.06
CA MET A 325 0.42 9.98 26.00
C MET A 325 0.85 10.66 27.29
N VAL A 326 0.69 9.95 28.39
CA VAL A 326 1.25 10.35 29.67
C VAL A 326 1.96 9.12 30.24
N ILE A 327 3.26 9.21 30.40
CA ILE A 327 4.06 8.22 31.11
C ILE A 327 4.50 8.90 32.41
N ASP A 328 4.15 8.31 33.53
CA ASP A 328 4.32 8.92 34.88
C ASP A 328 3.74 10.35 34.93
N ASN A 329 4.57 11.36 35.00
CA ASN A 329 4.18 12.76 35.06
C ASN A 329 4.47 13.58 33.81
N LEU A 330 4.89 12.92 32.70
CA LEU A 330 5.34 13.59 31.48
C LEU A 330 4.38 13.35 30.31
N PRO A 331 3.62 14.37 29.88
CA PRO A 331 2.80 14.30 28.69
C PRO A 331 3.62 14.52 27.42
N PHE A 332 3.38 13.72 26.39
CA PHE A 332 3.95 13.88 25.05
C PHE A 332 2.95 13.43 23.96
N LEU A 333 3.24 13.71 22.71
CA LEU A 333 2.44 13.26 21.58
C LEU A 333 3.12 12.08 20.91
N LEU A 334 2.37 10.99 20.71
CA LEU A 334 2.82 9.83 19.96
C LEU A 334 2.01 9.75 18.67
N ALA A 335 2.71 9.71 17.53
CA ALA A 335 2.12 9.62 16.21
C ALA A 335 2.38 8.22 15.62
N ASP A 336 1.33 7.53 15.19
CA ASP A 336 1.44 6.35 14.33
C ASP A 336 1.44 6.79 12.87
N THR A 337 2.40 6.32 12.10
CA THR A 337 2.60 6.74 10.72
C THR A 337 2.35 5.60 9.73
N VAL A 338 2.18 5.96 8.47
CA VAL A 338 2.08 5.00 7.37
C VAL A 338 3.33 4.11 7.34
N GLY A 339 3.14 2.81 7.15
CA GLY A 339 4.26 1.89 6.99
C GLY A 339 5.01 2.12 5.68
N PHE A 340 6.33 2.10 5.74
CA PHE A 340 7.17 2.13 4.55
C PHE A 340 7.15 0.78 3.85
N ILE A 341 7.39 0.80 2.56
CA ILE A 341 7.51 -0.39 1.71
C ILE A 341 8.56 -0.13 0.65
N ARG A 342 9.20 -1.19 0.16
CA ARG A 342 10.17 -1.04 -0.94
C ARG A 342 9.49 -0.60 -2.25
N LYS A 343 10.27 0.03 -3.13
CA LYS A 343 9.80 0.52 -4.43
C LYS A 343 8.57 1.44 -4.32
N LEU A 344 8.44 2.19 -3.20
CA LEU A 344 7.40 3.20 -3.09
C LEU A 344 7.68 4.32 -4.11
N PRO A 345 6.76 4.59 -5.04
CA PRO A 345 6.99 5.61 -6.06
C PRO A 345 7.20 7.00 -5.45
N THR A 346 8.16 7.76 -5.98
CA THR A 346 8.50 9.10 -5.49
C THR A 346 7.30 10.06 -5.59
N ASP A 347 6.48 9.92 -6.63
CA ASP A 347 5.24 10.69 -6.80
C ASP A 347 4.22 10.41 -5.70
N LEU A 348 4.19 9.19 -5.17
CA LEU A 348 3.40 8.82 -4.01
C LEU A 348 3.96 9.46 -2.73
N VAL A 349 5.26 9.39 -2.50
CA VAL A 349 5.92 10.04 -1.35
C VAL A 349 5.61 11.54 -1.35
N ASP A 350 5.68 12.19 -2.51
CA ASP A 350 5.31 13.60 -2.67
C ASP A 350 3.82 13.89 -2.40
N SER A 351 2.95 12.98 -2.77
CA SER A 351 1.51 13.12 -2.54
C SER A 351 1.15 12.89 -1.07
N PHE A 352 1.90 12.06 -0.37
CA PHE A 352 1.73 11.76 1.06
C PHE A 352 2.61 12.62 1.98
N LYS A 353 3.25 13.67 1.48
CA LYS A 353 4.09 14.58 2.29
C LYS A 353 3.38 15.03 3.57
N SER A 354 2.09 15.33 3.51
CA SER A 354 1.36 15.83 4.68
C SER A 354 1.01 14.73 5.70
N THR A 355 0.91 13.45 5.29
CA THR A 355 0.83 12.33 6.24
C THR A 355 2.18 12.02 6.87
N LEU A 356 3.27 12.30 6.14
CA LEU A 356 4.65 12.19 6.63
C LEU A 356 5.13 13.47 7.35
N ASP A 357 4.33 14.56 7.36
CA ASP A 357 4.66 15.76 8.11
C ASP A 357 4.77 15.53 9.62
N GLU A 358 4.01 14.57 10.17
CA GLU A 358 4.17 14.21 11.59
C GLU A 358 5.56 13.60 11.86
N VAL A 359 6.18 12.91 10.89
CA VAL A 359 7.57 12.45 10.96
C VAL A 359 8.53 13.64 10.90
N ARG A 360 8.27 14.59 10.00
CA ARG A 360 9.09 15.81 9.85
C ARG A 360 9.03 16.69 11.08
N GLU A 361 7.87 16.78 11.73
CA GLU A 361 7.66 17.59 12.93
C GLU A 361 8.02 16.87 14.23
N ALA A 362 8.29 15.56 14.17
CA ALA A 362 8.69 14.80 15.35
C ALA A 362 10.03 15.29 15.89
N ASP A 363 10.12 15.34 17.21
CA ASP A 363 11.35 15.63 17.95
C ASP A 363 12.23 14.38 18.08
N MET A 364 11.62 13.19 18.04
CA MET A 364 12.28 11.89 18.12
C MET A 364 11.53 10.87 17.27
N LEU A 365 12.26 9.94 16.70
CA LEU A 365 11.72 8.81 15.96
C LEU A 365 11.87 7.52 16.77
N VAL A 366 10.87 6.65 16.67
CA VAL A 366 10.93 5.27 17.15
C VAL A 366 10.83 4.37 15.93
N HIS A 367 11.97 3.83 15.51
CA HIS A 367 12.04 2.93 14.36
C HIS A 367 11.72 1.52 14.81
N VAL A 368 10.55 1.03 14.43
CA VAL A 368 10.05 -0.31 14.74
C VAL A 368 10.41 -1.27 13.62
N VAL A 369 11.02 -2.39 13.98
CA VAL A 369 11.53 -3.42 13.05
C VAL A 369 10.96 -4.77 13.45
N ASP A 370 10.57 -5.58 12.48
CA ASP A 370 10.17 -6.98 12.68
C ASP A 370 11.40 -7.88 12.60
N ILE A 371 11.91 -8.33 13.75
CA ILE A 371 13.11 -9.17 13.82
C ILE A 371 12.88 -10.59 13.30
N SER A 372 11.63 -11.03 13.24
CA SER A 372 11.28 -12.35 12.71
C SER A 372 11.40 -12.46 11.19
N HIS A 373 11.48 -11.31 10.50
CA HIS A 373 11.64 -11.28 9.05
C HIS A 373 13.12 -11.50 8.67
N PRO A 374 13.44 -12.43 7.75
CA PRO A 374 14.82 -12.75 7.40
C PRO A 374 15.60 -11.54 6.85
N ASP A 375 14.94 -10.64 6.14
CA ASP A 375 15.53 -9.44 5.55
C ASP A 375 15.27 -8.15 6.33
N PHE A 376 15.13 -8.23 7.65
CA PHE A 376 14.87 -7.06 8.50
C PHE A 376 15.93 -5.97 8.35
N GLU A 377 17.20 -6.32 8.09
CA GLU A 377 18.28 -5.34 7.85
C GLU A 377 18.10 -4.56 6.53
N GLU A 378 17.53 -5.19 5.48
CA GLU A 378 17.21 -4.50 4.25
C GLU A 378 16.01 -3.57 4.44
N GLN A 379 15.01 -4.02 5.23
CA GLN A 379 13.89 -3.17 5.62
C GLN A 379 14.34 -1.93 6.39
N ILE A 380 15.31 -2.07 7.32
CA ILE A 380 15.92 -0.93 8.02
C ILE A 380 16.50 0.07 7.01
N LYS A 381 17.31 -0.39 6.05
CA LYS A 381 17.92 0.47 5.02
C LYS A 381 16.88 1.19 4.16
N VAL A 382 15.78 0.52 3.80
CA VAL A 382 14.67 1.13 3.05
C VAL A 382 14.04 2.27 3.84
N VAL A 383 13.81 2.06 5.13
CA VAL A 383 13.25 3.09 6.02
C VAL A 383 14.22 4.25 6.18
N GLU A 384 15.50 3.97 6.46
CA GLU A 384 16.54 5.00 6.60
C GLU A 384 16.69 5.85 5.33
N LYS A 385 16.70 5.21 4.15
CA LYS A 385 16.72 5.91 2.87
C LYS A 385 15.51 6.83 2.72
N THR A 386 14.33 6.33 3.02
CA THR A 386 13.09 7.13 2.92
C THR A 386 13.10 8.30 3.91
N LEU A 387 13.59 8.09 5.14
CA LEU A 387 13.77 9.17 6.12
C LEU A 387 14.78 10.22 5.65
N ALA A 388 15.86 9.81 4.99
CA ALA A 388 16.84 10.72 4.38
C ALA A 388 16.19 11.54 3.24
N ASP A 389 15.41 10.91 2.36
CA ASP A 389 14.67 11.58 1.28
C ASP A 389 13.65 12.61 1.82
N LEU A 390 13.12 12.36 3.03
CA LEU A 390 12.23 13.28 3.75
C LEU A 390 12.98 14.39 4.52
N GLY A 391 14.32 14.36 4.56
CA GLY A 391 15.13 15.30 5.34
C GLY A 391 15.03 15.08 6.85
N CYS A 392 14.83 13.84 7.28
CA CYS A 392 14.67 13.46 8.69
C CYS A 392 15.80 12.55 9.20
N ALA A 393 16.88 12.38 8.46
CA ALA A 393 18.01 11.50 8.81
C ALA A 393 18.73 11.92 10.11
N ASP A 394 18.75 13.24 10.40
CA ASP A 394 19.48 13.78 11.55
C ASP A 394 18.67 13.77 12.85
N LYS A 395 17.43 13.25 12.83
CA LYS A 395 16.60 13.22 14.02
C LYS A 395 17.05 12.13 14.98
N PRO A 396 17.02 12.39 16.31
CA PRO A 396 17.29 11.36 17.30
C PRO A 396 16.32 10.19 17.11
N ALA A 397 16.85 8.99 16.97
CA ALA A 397 16.06 7.80 16.70
C ALA A 397 16.38 6.69 17.73
N MET A 398 15.35 5.96 18.12
CA MET A 398 15.45 4.74 18.91
C MET A 398 15.03 3.55 18.04
N LEU A 399 15.80 2.46 18.07
CA LEU A 399 15.52 1.26 17.32
C LEU A 399 14.78 0.25 18.21
N VAL A 400 13.63 -0.24 17.77
CA VAL A 400 12.82 -1.21 18.52
C VAL A 400 12.57 -2.44 17.66
N PHE A 401 13.24 -3.53 17.99
CA PHE A 401 12.99 -4.84 17.40
C PHE A 401 11.76 -5.48 18.05
N ASN A 402 10.72 -5.62 17.28
CA ASN A 402 9.46 -6.24 17.69
C ASN A 402 9.37 -7.69 17.19
N LYS A 403 8.40 -8.44 17.69
CA LYS A 403 8.09 -9.83 17.36
C LYS A 403 9.21 -10.82 17.71
N ILE A 404 9.91 -10.56 18.82
CA ILE A 404 10.93 -11.51 19.32
C ILE A 404 10.34 -12.90 19.62
N ASP A 405 9.03 -12.96 19.88
CA ASP A 405 8.27 -14.22 20.07
C ASP A 405 8.16 -15.10 18.82
N ALA A 406 8.31 -14.49 17.65
CA ALA A 406 8.26 -15.17 16.36
C ALA A 406 9.65 -15.37 15.73
N TYR A 407 10.71 -14.91 16.40
CA TYR A 407 12.07 -15.09 15.91
C TYR A 407 12.49 -16.56 15.99
N THR A 408 12.99 -17.09 14.89
CA THR A 408 13.50 -18.46 14.77
C THR A 408 14.95 -18.45 14.29
N TRP A 409 15.74 -19.35 14.76
CA TRP A 409 17.13 -19.56 14.35
C TRP A 409 17.40 -21.07 14.19
N VAL A 410 18.39 -21.40 13.37
CA VAL A 410 18.80 -22.79 13.11
C VAL A 410 20.14 -23.00 13.77
N GLU A 411 20.20 -23.97 14.69
CA GLU A 411 21.47 -24.34 15.31
C GLU A 411 22.40 -24.95 14.25
N LYS A 412 23.62 -24.42 14.18
CA LYS A 412 24.60 -24.94 13.25
C LYS A 412 25.17 -26.24 13.76
N ASP A 413 25.28 -27.23 12.85
CA ASP A 413 25.91 -28.51 13.19
C ASP A 413 27.38 -28.29 13.57
N SER A 414 27.85 -28.98 14.63
CA SER A 414 29.21 -28.86 15.13
C SER A 414 30.28 -29.25 14.10
N ASP A 415 29.92 -30.08 13.12
CA ASP A 415 30.81 -30.56 12.05
C ASP A 415 30.80 -29.67 10.79
N ASP A 416 29.94 -28.68 10.75
CA ASP A 416 29.85 -27.75 9.64
C ASP A 416 30.86 -26.58 9.75
N LEU A 417 31.89 -26.60 8.93
CA LEU A 417 32.97 -25.59 8.90
C LEU A 417 32.64 -24.35 8.08
N THR A 418 31.43 -24.22 7.51
CA THR A 418 31.03 -23.03 6.78
C THR A 418 30.95 -21.79 7.70
N PRO A 419 31.09 -20.56 7.22
CA PRO A 419 30.88 -19.39 8.05
C PRO A 419 29.44 -19.34 8.63
N LEU A 420 29.28 -18.75 9.82
CA LEU A 420 27.97 -18.50 10.40
C LEU A 420 27.14 -17.62 9.45
N THR A 421 25.95 -18.07 9.11
CA THR A 421 24.97 -17.31 8.35
C THR A 421 24.04 -16.56 9.31
N LYS A 422 23.25 -15.62 8.77
CA LYS A 422 22.25 -14.89 9.58
C LYS A 422 21.24 -15.83 10.26
N GLU A 423 20.92 -16.94 9.62
CA GLU A 423 19.97 -17.94 10.12
C GLU A 423 20.48 -18.69 11.36
N ASN A 424 21.80 -18.69 11.59
CA ASN A 424 22.41 -19.36 12.73
C ASN A 424 22.59 -18.45 13.96
N LEU A 425 22.26 -17.15 13.84
CA LEU A 425 22.41 -16.20 14.95
C LEU A 425 21.31 -16.40 15.98
N THR A 426 21.70 -16.57 17.24
CA THR A 426 20.74 -16.56 18.33
C THR A 426 20.21 -15.14 18.59
N LEU A 427 19.07 -15.03 19.25
CA LEU A 427 18.52 -13.72 19.65
C LEU A 427 19.51 -12.93 20.50
N ASP A 428 20.30 -13.60 21.36
CA ASP A 428 21.27 -12.95 22.23
C ASP A 428 22.51 -12.46 21.45
N ASP A 429 22.92 -13.15 20.39
CA ASP A 429 23.98 -12.68 19.50
C ASP A 429 23.56 -11.44 18.72
N LEU A 430 22.30 -11.42 18.25
CA LEU A 430 21.71 -10.24 17.61
C LEU A 430 21.62 -9.05 18.58
N LYS A 431 21.15 -9.29 19.83
CA LYS A 431 21.12 -8.26 20.87
C LYS A 431 22.50 -7.65 21.09
N LYS A 432 23.53 -8.46 21.28
CA LYS A 432 24.92 -7.97 21.46
C LYS A 432 25.40 -7.15 20.25
N THR A 433 25.13 -7.66 19.04
CA THR A 433 25.56 -7.00 17.80
C THR A 433 24.89 -5.64 17.61
N TRP A 434 23.58 -5.56 17.81
CA TRP A 434 22.82 -4.32 17.59
C TRP A 434 23.01 -3.32 18.74
N MET A 435 23.12 -3.78 19.99
CA MET A 435 23.47 -2.90 21.13
C MET A 435 24.84 -2.26 20.96
N ALA A 436 25.81 -2.95 20.34
CA ALA A 436 27.12 -2.37 20.04
C ALA A 436 27.09 -1.29 18.95
N ARG A 437 26.03 -1.23 18.14
CA ARG A 437 25.81 -0.26 17.06
C ARG A 437 25.00 0.96 17.50
N THR A 438 24.61 1.05 18.76
CA THR A 438 23.81 2.15 19.31
C THR A 438 24.59 2.98 20.31
N GLY A 439 24.31 4.28 20.40
CA GLY A 439 24.95 5.20 21.33
C GLY A 439 24.80 6.67 20.90
N GLU A 440 25.26 7.61 21.74
CA GLU A 440 25.11 9.06 21.51
C GLU A 440 25.71 9.57 20.19
N ASN A 441 26.76 8.89 19.69
CA ASN A 441 27.42 9.25 18.42
C ASN A 441 27.00 8.35 17.25
N GLN A 442 25.99 7.53 17.44
CA GLN A 442 25.45 6.62 16.42
C GLN A 442 24.11 7.14 15.89
N HIS A 443 23.67 6.61 14.75
CA HIS A 443 22.38 6.96 14.16
C HIS A 443 21.21 6.63 15.11
N TYR A 444 21.32 5.53 15.85
CA TYR A 444 20.34 5.13 16.87
C TYR A 444 20.90 5.34 18.28
N LEU A 445 20.14 6.03 19.11
CA LEU A 445 20.50 6.31 20.50
C LEU A 445 20.46 5.05 21.37
N GLU A 446 19.46 4.22 21.16
CA GLU A 446 19.21 3.01 21.93
C GLU A 446 18.55 1.93 21.05
N CYS A 447 18.69 0.68 21.48
CA CYS A 447 18.12 -0.48 20.84
C CYS A 447 17.37 -1.34 21.86
N LEU A 448 16.11 -1.66 21.59
CA LEU A 448 15.26 -2.47 22.45
C LEU A 448 14.70 -3.67 21.68
N PHE A 449 14.45 -4.77 22.41
CA PHE A 449 13.90 -6.01 21.87
C PHE A 449 12.62 -6.35 22.63
N ILE A 450 11.49 -6.36 21.93
CA ILE A 450 10.15 -6.49 22.53
C ILE A 450 9.29 -7.53 21.80
N SER A 451 8.25 -8.00 22.48
CA SER A 451 7.09 -8.61 21.85
C SER A 451 5.85 -7.80 22.19
N ALA A 452 5.33 -7.08 21.21
CA ALA A 452 4.07 -6.36 21.36
C ALA A 452 2.88 -7.32 21.57
N LYS A 453 2.93 -8.53 20.99
CA LYS A 453 1.89 -9.55 21.09
C LYS A 453 1.87 -10.19 22.49
N GLN A 454 3.03 -10.57 23.01
CA GLN A 454 3.16 -11.21 24.33
C GLN A 454 3.36 -10.21 25.47
N LYS A 455 3.45 -8.90 25.12
CA LYS A 455 3.72 -7.80 26.08
C LYS A 455 5.06 -7.94 26.80
N GLU A 456 6.04 -8.56 26.17
CA GLU A 456 7.38 -8.74 26.72
C GLU A 456 8.20 -7.46 26.52
N ASN A 457 8.94 -7.05 27.57
CA ASN A 457 9.80 -5.86 27.62
C ASN A 457 9.08 -4.52 27.34
N ILE A 458 7.74 -4.43 27.52
CA ILE A 458 6.98 -3.20 27.29
C ILE A 458 7.26 -2.16 28.37
N ASP A 459 7.48 -2.57 29.62
CA ASP A 459 7.82 -1.66 30.69
C ASP A 459 9.20 -1.04 30.47
N THR A 460 10.19 -1.81 30.02
CA THR A 460 11.50 -1.29 29.62
C THR A 460 11.37 -0.27 28.47
N LEU A 461 10.49 -0.52 27.51
CA LEU A 461 10.20 0.43 26.44
C LEU A 461 9.62 1.74 27.00
N ARG A 462 8.70 1.66 27.96
CA ARG A 462 8.09 2.85 28.61
C ARG A 462 9.12 3.65 29.38
N GLU A 463 9.95 2.99 30.18
CA GLU A 463 11.01 3.65 30.94
C GLU A 463 12.01 4.36 30.04
N THR A 464 12.44 3.68 28.95
CA THR A 464 13.36 4.27 27.98
C THR A 464 12.76 5.45 27.25
N LEU A 465 11.48 5.34 26.81
CA LEU A 465 10.75 6.45 26.21
C LEU A 465 10.62 7.63 27.17
N TYR A 466 10.26 7.38 28.43
CA TYR A 466 10.16 8.42 29.46
C TYR A 466 11.48 9.16 29.62
N LYS A 467 12.58 8.43 29.77
CA LYS A 467 13.92 9.00 29.93
C LYS A 467 14.28 9.91 28.75
N ARG A 468 14.11 9.45 27.51
CA ARG A 468 14.46 10.20 26.30
C ARG A 468 13.53 11.40 26.06
N VAL A 469 12.24 11.22 26.23
CA VAL A 469 11.27 12.32 26.10
C VAL A 469 11.54 13.40 27.16
N ARG A 470 11.92 13.01 28.39
CA ARG A 470 12.31 13.95 29.45
C ARG A 470 13.56 14.73 29.10
N GLU A 471 14.60 14.08 28.59
CA GLU A 471 15.83 14.73 28.14
C GLU A 471 15.53 15.78 27.05
N LEU A 472 14.74 15.41 26.03
CA LEU A 472 14.33 16.34 24.97
C LEU A 472 13.44 17.47 25.49
N HIS A 473 12.55 17.18 26.45
CA HIS A 473 11.69 18.19 27.05
C HIS A 473 12.50 19.25 27.79
N VAL A 474 13.46 18.84 28.60
CA VAL A 474 14.36 19.76 29.33
C VAL A 474 15.19 20.61 28.37
N GLN A 475 15.68 20.02 27.28
CA GLN A 475 16.45 20.76 26.27
C GLN A 475 15.59 21.79 25.54
N LYS A 476 14.36 21.44 25.16
CA LYS A 476 13.47 22.27 24.34
C LYS A 476 12.73 23.31 25.17
N TYR A 477 12.41 22.99 26.43
CA TYR A 477 11.59 23.81 27.34
C TYR A 477 12.22 23.94 28.74
N PRO A 478 13.40 24.55 28.86
CA PRO A 478 14.17 24.56 30.13
C PRO A 478 13.49 25.29 31.29
N TYR A 479 12.43 26.08 31.02
CA TYR A 479 11.71 26.87 32.03
C TYR A 479 10.25 26.41 32.21
N ASN A 480 9.92 25.19 31.80
CA ASN A 480 8.54 24.72 31.83
C ASN A 480 8.36 23.61 32.86
N ASP A 481 7.69 23.95 33.98
CA ASP A 481 7.37 23.03 35.09
C ASP A 481 6.20 22.08 34.76
N PHE A 482 6.07 21.61 33.51
CA PHE A 482 5.02 20.66 33.10
C PHE A 482 5.20 19.24 33.66
N LEU A 483 6.07 19.04 34.58
CA LEU A 483 6.12 17.81 35.34
C LEU A 483 4.97 17.86 36.32
N TYR A 484 3.91 17.09 36.10
CA TYR A 484 2.89 16.90 37.13
C TYR A 484 3.58 16.37 38.37
N THR A 485 3.36 17.02 39.52
CA THR A 485 3.76 16.45 40.80
C THR A 485 3.06 15.11 40.95
N VAL A 486 3.83 14.05 41.15
CA VAL A 486 3.27 12.76 41.56
C VAL A 486 2.73 13.02 42.95
N GLU A 487 1.41 13.01 43.11
CA GLU A 487 0.81 12.89 44.44
C GLU A 487 1.18 11.50 44.95
N GLU A 488 1.93 11.45 46.06
CA GLU A 488 2.34 10.23 46.74
C GLU A 488 1.13 9.40 47.23
#